data_70217fbc612a171423f97654634fc243
#
_entry.id   70217fbc612a171423f97654634fc243
#
_cell.length_a   1.000
_cell.length_b   1.000
_cell.length_c   1.000
_cell.angle_alpha   90.00
_cell.angle_beta   90.00
_cell.angle_gamma   90.00
#
_symmetry.space_group_name_H-M   'P 1'
#
loop_
_entity.id
_entity.type
_entity.pdbx_description
1 polymer ?
#
loop_
_entity_poly.entity_id
_entity_poly.type
_entity_poly.pdbx_seq_one_letter_code
_entity_poly.pdbx_strand_id
1 'polypeptide(L)'
;MIKVGIIGFGVVGQRRKKYILKNKFFDLICISDISFKKNYTVKNVNFYKDYEKFLNHNLDAVFITLPNYLAVKVTSFFLKKNIHVFCEKPP
;
A
#
# COMPACT_ATOMS: atom_id res chain seq x y z
N MET A 1 8.88 7.85 -12.43
CA MET A 1 8.90 7.31 -11.06
C MET A 1 7.87 6.20 -10.94
N ILE A 2 8.14 5.26 -10.07
CA ILE A 2 7.24 4.13 -9.83
C ILE A 2 6.21 4.56 -8.78
N LYS A 3 4.95 4.59 -9.16
CA LYS A 3 3.86 4.98 -8.26
C LYS A 3 3.45 3.79 -7.40
N VAL A 4 3.52 3.93 -6.08
CA VAL A 4 3.27 2.82 -5.17
C VAL A 4 2.26 3.18 -4.08
N GLY A 5 1.65 2.12 -3.54
CA GLY A 5 0.80 2.21 -2.36
C GLY A 5 1.23 1.18 -1.33
N ILE A 6 0.82 1.38 -0.09
CA ILE A 6 1.08 0.45 1.02
C ILE A 6 -0.26 -0.01 1.58
N ILE A 7 -0.44 -1.31 1.74
CA ILE A 7 -1.63 -1.89 2.34
C ILE A 7 -1.24 -2.56 3.66
N GLY A 8 -1.82 -2.06 4.76
CA GLY A 8 -1.44 -2.43 6.11
C GLY A 8 -0.43 -1.44 6.67
N PHE A 9 -0.81 -0.74 7.74
CA PHE A 9 0.03 0.32 8.29
C PHE A 9 0.36 0.08 9.76
N GLY A 10 0.66 -1.17 10.09
CA GLY A 10 1.24 -1.53 11.39
C GLY A 10 2.74 -1.22 11.38
N VAL A 11 3.49 -1.89 12.26
CA VAL A 11 4.93 -1.62 12.40
C VAL A 11 5.68 -1.83 11.08
N VAL A 12 5.38 -2.93 10.38
CA VAL A 12 6.07 -3.24 9.11
C VAL A 12 5.70 -2.23 8.03
N GLY A 13 4.43 -1.87 7.95
CA GLY A 13 3.98 -0.87 6.97
C GLY A 13 4.63 0.49 7.19
N GLN A 14 4.79 0.90 8.43
CA GLN A 14 5.45 2.15 8.77
C GLN A 14 6.94 2.13 8.41
N ARG A 15 7.61 1.00 8.59
CA ARG A 15 9.00 0.84 8.15
C ARG A 15 9.10 0.94 6.64
N ARG A 16 8.17 0.31 5.94
CA ARG A 16 8.16 0.33 4.48
C ARG A 16 7.94 1.75 3.96
N LYS A 17 7.08 2.52 4.62
CA LYS A 17 6.88 3.93 4.27
C LYS A 17 8.20 4.71 4.33
N LYS A 18 8.96 4.54 5.41
CA LYS A 18 10.23 5.24 5.56
C LYS A 18 11.20 4.88 4.44
N TYR A 19 11.27 3.60 4.08
CA TYR A 19 12.14 3.14 3.00
C TYR A 19 11.71 3.78 1.66
N ILE A 20 10.42 3.74 1.36
CA ILE A 20 9.90 4.25 0.09
C ILE A 20 10.14 5.75 -0.03
N LEU A 21 9.94 6.51 1.05
CA LEU A 21 10.14 7.95 1.02
C LEU A 21 11.60 8.34 0.80
N LYS A 22 12.54 7.48 1.19
CA LYS A 22 13.97 7.72 0.97
C LYS A 22 14.43 7.32 -0.42
N ASN A 23 13.64 6.51 -1.12
CA ASN A 23 14.02 5.99 -2.43
C ASN A 23 13.49 6.90 -3.52
N LYS A 24 14.39 7.55 -4.25
CA LYS A 24 14.02 8.54 -5.26
C LYS A 24 13.27 7.96 -6.47
N PHE A 25 13.26 6.63 -6.62
CA PHE A 25 12.56 6.00 -7.73
C PHE A 25 11.09 5.74 -7.42
N PHE A 26 10.70 5.79 -6.17
CA PHE A 26 9.31 5.56 -5.76
C PHE A 26 8.59 6.87 -5.47
N ASP A 27 7.32 6.88 -5.86
CA ASP A 27 6.40 7.97 -5.53
C ASP A 27 5.26 7.34 -4.71
N LEU A 28 5.25 7.60 -3.41
CA LEU A 28 4.22 7.06 -2.52
C LEU A 28 2.94 7.85 -2.69
N ILE A 29 1.90 7.18 -3.21
CA ILE A 29 0.63 7.81 -3.54
C ILE A 29 -0.40 7.59 -2.44
N CYS A 30 -0.48 6.37 -1.88
CA CYS A 30 -1.54 6.05 -0.92
C CYS A 30 -1.15 4.95 0.04
N ILE A 31 -1.83 4.93 1.18
CA ILE A 31 -1.66 3.97 2.26
C ILE A 31 -3.04 3.58 2.74
N SER A 32 -3.28 2.30 3.01
CA SER A 32 -4.54 1.88 3.60
C SER A 32 -4.34 1.04 4.85
N ASP A 33 -5.31 1.15 5.76
CA ASP A 33 -5.37 0.32 6.95
C ASP A 33 -6.79 0.38 7.49
N ILE A 34 -7.31 -0.77 7.90
CA ILE A 34 -8.68 -0.84 8.42
C ILE A 34 -8.84 -0.09 9.74
N SER A 35 -7.74 0.20 10.43
CA SER A 35 -7.77 0.94 11.69
C SER A 35 -7.98 2.44 11.49
N PHE A 36 -7.84 2.95 10.27
CA PHE A 36 -8.08 4.37 10.01
C PHE A 36 -9.56 4.69 10.20
N LYS A 37 -9.85 5.79 10.89
CA LYS A 37 -11.23 6.19 11.18
C LYS A 37 -11.90 6.87 10.00
N LYS A 38 -11.11 7.49 9.12
CA LYS A 38 -11.63 8.18 7.94
C LYS A 38 -10.54 8.25 6.88
N ASN A 39 -10.93 8.60 5.67
CA ASN A 39 -9.97 8.87 4.61
C ASN A 39 -9.45 10.30 4.76
N TYR A 40 -8.16 10.49 4.51
CA TYR A 40 -7.53 11.82 4.61
C TYR A 40 -6.26 11.87 3.78
N THR A 41 -5.72 13.08 3.59
CA THR A 41 -4.51 13.29 2.80
C THR A 41 -3.52 14.10 3.62
N VAL A 42 -2.27 13.66 3.66
CA VAL A 42 -1.18 14.38 4.33
C VAL A 42 0.01 14.41 3.40
N LYS A 43 0.53 15.61 3.09
CA LYS A 43 1.72 15.81 2.26
C LYS A 43 1.64 15.04 0.95
N ASN A 44 0.49 15.11 0.29
CA ASN A 44 0.23 14.44 -0.99
C ASN A 44 0.16 12.91 -0.92
N VAL A 45 0.08 12.34 0.27
CA VAL A 45 -0.17 10.91 0.46
C VAL A 45 -1.60 10.73 0.92
N ASN A 46 -2.34 9.88 0.23
CA ASN A 46 -3.74 9.62 0.52
C ASN A 46 -3.86 8.41 1.45
N PHE A 47 -4.58 8.58 2.55
CA PHE A 47 -4.80 7.52 3.54
C PHE A 47 -6.24 7.05 3.43
N TYR A 48 -6.44 5.75 3.20
CA TYR A 48 -7.74 5.14 2.99
C TYR A 48 -8.01 4.02 3.97
N LYS A 49 -9.26 3.90 4.41
CA LYS A 49 -9.70 2.73 5.17
C LYS A 49 -9.74 1.48 4.30
N ASP A 50 -10.12 1.64 3.04
CA ASP A 50 -10.35 0.56 2.10
C ASP A 50 -9.35 0.63 0.95
N TYR A 51 -8.58 -0.45 0.76
CA TYR A 51 -7.57 -0.50 -0.29
C TYR A 51 -8.19 -0.46 -1.71
N GLU A 52 -9.47 -0.74 -1.86
CA GLU A 52 -10.12 -0.66 -3.18
C GLU A 52 -10.05 0.75 -3.76
N LYS A 53 -9.95 1.77 -2.93
CA LYS A 53 -9.77 3.15 -3.37
C LYS A 53 -8.45 3.37 -4.11
N PHE A 54 -7.49 2.46 -3.97
CA PHE A 54 -6.22 2.53 -4.70
C PHE A 54 -6.42 2.51 -6.22
N LEU A 55 -7.52 1.90 -6.69
CA LEU A 55 -7.80 1.84 -8.12
C LEU A 55 -8.10 3.21 -8.73
N ASN A 56 -8.36 4.22 -7.91
CA ASN A 56 -8.55 5.59 -8.40
C ASN A 56 -7.22 6.27 -8.75
N HIS A 57 -6.11 5.62 -8.45
CA HIS A 57 -4.77 6.14 -8.71
C HIS A 57 -4.04 5.15 -9.60
N ASN A 58 -3.44 5.55 -10.65
CA ASN A 58 -2.76 4.64 -11.59
C ASN A 58 -1.46 4.11 -10.99
N LEU A 59 -1.57 3.21 -10.01
CA LEU A 59 -0.42 2.66 -9.31
C LEU A 59 0.30 1.63 -10.17
N ASP A 60 1.63 1.64 -10.07
CA ASP A 60 2.47 0.62 -10.71
C ASP A 60 2.63 -0.60 -9.81
N ALA A 61 2.65 -0.40 -8.50
CA ALA A 61 2.89 -1.48 -7.56
C ALA A 61 2.29 -1.17 -6.19
N VAL A 62 2.09 -2.23 -5.40
CA VAL A 62 1.67 -2.10 -4.01
C VAL A 62 2.55 -2.97 -3.12
N PHE A 63 2.77 -2.51 -1.90
CA PHE A 63 3.47 -3.27 -0.87
C PHE A 63 2.42 -3.74 0.13
N ILE A 64 2.30 -5.06 0.32
CA ILE A 64 1.31 -5.64 1.20
C ILE A 64 2.01 -6.11 2.48
N THR A 65 1.61 -5.52 3.60
CA THR A 65 2.21 -5.80 4.92
C THR A 65 1.12 -6.32 5.88
N LEU A 66 0.29 -7.21 5.37
CA LEU A 66 -0.82 -7.82 6.10
C LEU A 66 -0.48 -9.24 6.55
N PRO A 67 -1.19 -9.78 7.56
CA PRO A 67 -1.06 -11.19 7.89
C PRO A 67 -1.36 -12.09 6.68
N ASN A 68 -0.75 -13.29 6.65
CA ASN A 68 -0.79 -14.18 5.49
C ASN A 68 -2.20 -14.41 4.93
N TYR A 69 -3.18 -14.66 5.81
CA TYR A 69 -4.52 -15.00 5.37
C TYR A 69 -5.22 -13.82 4.66
N LEU A 70 -4.89 -12.60 5.02
CA LEU A 70 -5.41 -11.41 4.34
C LEU A 70 -4.58 -11.06 3.10
N ALA A 71 -3.28 -11.31 3.16
CA ALA A 71 -2.37 -10.98 2.07
C ALA A 71 -2.72 -11.72 0.78
N VAL A 72 -3.15 -12.97 0.86
CA VAL A 72 -3.51 -13.77 -0.32
C VAL A 72 -4.66 -13.11 -1.07
N LYS A 73 -5.72 -12.73 -0.36
CA LYS A 73 -6.89 -12.11 -0.97
C LYS A 73 -6.52 -10.78 -1.64
N VAL A 74 -5.76 -9.96 -0.93
CA VAL A 74 -5.39 -8.62 -1.43
C VAL A 74 -4.43 -8.73 -2.60
N THR A 75 -3.49 -9.67 -2.54
CA THR A 75 -2.57 -9.94 -3.65
C THR A 75 -3.33 -10.29 -4.92
N SER A 76 -4.29 -11.22 -4.84
CA SER A 76 -5.12 -11.60 -5.98
C SER A 76 -5.86 -10.40 -6.56
N PHE A 77 -6.41 -9.55 -5.69
CA PHE A 77 -7.14 -8.37 -6.10
C PHE A 77 -6.27 -7.48 -7.01
N PHE A 78 -5.05 -7.18 -6.58
CA PHE A 78 -4.19 -6.27 -7.34
C PHE A 78 -3.57 -6.93 -8.56
N LEU A 79 -3.22 -8.21 -8.51
CA LEU A 79 -2.68 -8.91 -9.67
C LEU A 79 -3.68 -8.94 -10.81
N LYS A 80 -4.97 -9.10 -10.52
CA LYS A 80 -6.03 -9.08 -11.54
C LYS A 80 -6.16 -7.71 -12.20
N LYS A 81 -5.65 -6.67 -11.57
CA LYS A 81 -5.65 -5.30 -12.11
C LYS A 81 -4.32 -4.93 -12.76
N ASN A 82 -3.45 -5.91 -12.97
CA ASN A 82 -2.12 -5.69 -13.57
C ASN A 82 -1.24 -4.75 -12.76
N ILE A 83 -1.38 -4.79 -11.44
CA ILE A 83 -0.55 -4.02 -10.51
C ILE A 83 0.43 -4.98 -9.86
N HIS A 84 1.72 -4.65 -9.90
CA HIS A 84 2.75 -5.47 -9.27
C HIS A 84 2.57 -5.49 -7.76
N VAL A 85 2.85 -6.65 -7.15
CA VAL A 85 2.65 -6.83 -5.71
C VAL A 85 3.94 -7.29 -5.05
N PHE A 86 4.34 -6.58 -3.99
CA PHE A 86 5.42 -6.99 -3.11
C PHE A 86 4.80 -7.36 -1.77
N CYS A 87 4.88 -8.64 -1.39
CA CYS A 87 4.37 -9.11 -0.11
C CYS A 87 5.50 -9.24 0.89
N GLU A 88 5.32 -8.67 2.07
CA GLU A 88 6.25 -8.88 3.17
C GLU A 88 6.03 -10.27 3.75
N LYS A 89 7.11 -10.98 3.98
CA LYS A 89 7.03 -12.26 4.67
C LYS A 89 6.87 -12.00 6.16
N PRO A 90 6.14 -12.87 6.88
CA PRO A 90 6.11 -12.77 8.33
C PRO A 90 7.51 -12.93 8.89
N PRO A 91 7.81 -12.28 10.00
CA PRO A 91 9.12 -12.41 10.64
C PRO A 91 9.40 -13.83 11.12
#